data_e51f2cf1e0053ff82146e727aa0d2043
#
_entry.id   e51f2cf1e0053ff82146e727aa0d2043
#
_cell.length_a   1.000
_cell.length_b   1.000
_cell.length_c   1.000
_cell.angle_alpha   90.00
_cell.angle_beta   90.00
_cell.angle_gamma   90.00
#
_symmetry.space_group_name_H-M   'P 1'
#
loop_
_entity.id
_entity.type
_entity.pdbx_description
1 polymer ?
#
loop_
_entity_poly.entity_id
_entity_poly.type
_entity_poly.pdbx_seq_one_letter_code
_entity_poly.pdbx_strand_id
1 'polypeptide(L)'
;MIMAEWLILQLPGAGDTSCNWMLVDAGGHALSAPETGPLAQALPEASGRKVGLIAPSGDVLLTEVELPPKSGPRAQQLVAYALEEQLAADIETLHFAVGPRDELSGRTAVAVVTRALMSRWLEEFAAAGIVPAAIGAGASLLPDNPGHTVVMLERDTLSLRRAGRQAMALPADNIGAALEASLGSELSADDLIFYASPQDWQLRAAEVEALRKHCASLKVQLLNAGPLPLLAPQLVAGGFINLLSGEFAPQAATSGGWRRWRLAAMLAAALFAVHVGGLSLELWQQSRSEHALDAAIGAIAREALPGDSGTGAVRSRVERRLLAAQSESGAAGFMPALSALAQALSGAHASLQALSYREGGLDLKLKAGDAESLERINQALRSNGWQAELTSGGAAASGYEGRIQLRRGGAAPRAH
;
A
#
# COMPACT_ATOMS: atom_id res chain seq x y z
N MET A 1 -28.61 -8.77 -6.69
CA MET A 1 -27.44 -9.12 -5.86
C MET A 1 -27.54 -10.63 -5.64
N ILE A 2 -26.76 -11.44 -6.36
CA ILE A 2 -26.78 -12.90 -6.17
C ILE A 2 -26.18 -13.15 -4.79
N MET A 3 -26.97 -13.63 -3.86
CA MET A 3 -26.49 -14.04 -2.55
C MET A 3 -25.52 -15.21 -2.75
N ALA A 4 -24.36 -15.14 -2.10
CA ALA A 4 -23.37 -16.19 -2.24
C ALA A 4 -23.89 -17.48 -1.60
N GLU A 5 -24.12 -18.50 -2.42
CA GLU A 5 -24.50 -19.83 -1.96
C GLU A 5 -23.26 -20.58 -1.47
N TRP A 6 -23.47 -21.45 -0.52
CA TRP A 6 -22.43 -22.33 0.01
C TRP A 6 -22.79 -23.79 -0.23
N LEU A 7 -21.81 -24.56 -0.63
CA LEU A 7 -21.84 -26.01 -0.53
C LEU A 7 -21.11 -26.39 0.76
N ILE A 8 -21.81 -26.99 1.70
CA ILE A 8 -21.23 -27.48 2.93
C ILE A 8 -21.10 -28.99 2.85
N LEU A 9 -19.87 -29.48 3.07
CA LEU A 9 -19.58 -30.91 3.07
C LEU A 9 -19.06 -31.33 4.46
N GLN A 10 -19.58 -32.39 4.96
CA GLN A 10 -19.02 -33.11 6.11
C GLN A 10 -18.09 -34.20 5.59
N LEU A 11 -16.82 -34.09 5.96
CA LEU A 11 -15.78 -35.04 5.55
C LEU A 11 -16.01 -36.39 6.22
N PRO A 12 -15.66 -37.49 5.53
CA PRO A 12 -15.78 -38.84 6.11
C PRO A 12 -14.80 -39.00 7.26
N GLY A 13 -15.25 -39.62 8.34
CA GLY A 13 -14.38 -40.08 9.41
C GLY A 13 -13.53 -41.27 9.05
N ALA A 14 -12.70 -41.73 9.97
CA ALA A 14 -11.85 -42.90 9.75
C ALA A 14 -12.68 -44.14 9.37
N GLY A 15 -12.34 -44.72 8.23
CA GLY A 15 -13.03 -45.92 7.71
C GLY A 15 -14.27 -45.66 6.84
N ASP A 16 -14.68 -44.41 6.68
CA ASP A 16 -15.78 -44.03 5.78
C ASP A 16 -15.28 -43.56 4.41
N THR A 17 -16.09 -43.80 3.40
CA THR A 17 -15.83 -43.36 2.02
C THR A 17 -16.92 -42.40 1.51
N SER A 18 -18.01 -42.24 2.26
CA SER A 18 -19.12 -41.39 1.93
C SER A 18 -19.04 -40.06 2.71
N CYS A 19 -19.34 -38.96 2.06
CA CYS A 19 -19.52 -37.66 2.68
C CYS A 19 -20.99 -37.27 2.66
N ASN A 20 -21.35 -36.35 3.56
CA ASN A 20 -22.65 -35.71 3.54
C ASN A 20 -22.49 -34.28 3.04
N TRP A 21 -23.44 -33.78 2.25
CA TRP A 21 -23.41 -32.40 1.79
C TRP A 21 -24.80 -31.79 1.70
N MET A 22 -24.85 -30.47 1.75
CA MET A 22 -26.07 -29.69 1.52
C MET A 22 -25.73 -28.29 1.00
N LEU A 23 -26.70 -27.68 0.34
CA LEU A 23 -26.61 -26.28 -0.06
C LEU A 23 -27.26 -25.41 0.98
N VAL A 24 -26.59 -24.27 1.29
CA VAL A 24 -27.12 -23.25 2.17
C VAL A 24 -26.92 -21.85 1.59
N ASP A 25 -27.76 -20.92 1.98
CA ASP A 25 -27.63 -19.51 1.61
C ASP A 25 -26.53 -18.80 2.46
N ALA A 26 -26.32 -17.52 2.18
CA ALA A 26 -25.36 -16.69 2.93
C ALA A 26 -25.76 -16.48 4.41
N GLY A 27 -26.97 -16.76 4.79
CA GLY A 27 -27.47 -16.74 6.19
C GLY A 27 -27.38 -18.10 6.88
N GLY A 28 -26.93 -19.15 6.16
CA GLY A 28 -26.87 -20.50 6.67
C GLY A 28 -28.18 -21.28 6.60
N HIS A 29 -29.22 -20.75 5.93
CA HIS A 29 -30.49 -21.48 5.77
C HIS A 29 -30.36 -22.53 4.68
N ALA A 30 -30.94 -23.70 4.92
CA ALA A 30 -30.91 -24.82 3.97
C ALA A 30 -31.61 -24.47 2.66
N LEU A 31 -30.92 -24.68 1.55
CA LEU A 31 -31.46 -24.58 0.18
C LEU A 31 -31.77 -25.97 -0.40
N SER A 32 -31.13 -27.03 0.09
CA SER A 32 -31.39 -28.40 -0.26
C SER A 32 -31.54 -29.29 0.97
N ALA A 33 -32.13 -30.45 0.82
CA ALA A 33 -31.99 -31.50 1.84
C ALA A 33 -30.55 -32.01 1.86
N PRO A 34 -30.06 -32.52 3.01
CA PRO A 34 -28.77 -33.20 3.06
C PRO A 34 -28.75 -34.47 2.21
N GLU A 35 -27.69 -34.64 1.46
CA GLU A 35 -27.43 -35.81 0.62
C GLU A 35 -26.20 -36.56 1.13
N THR A 36 -26.13 -37.86 0.86
CA THR A 36 -25.04 -38.73 1.28
C THR A 36 -24.52 -39.52 0.08
N GLY A 37 -23.22 -39.56 -0.11
CA GLY A 37 -22.60 -40.31 -1.22
C GLY A 37 -21.11 -40.10 -1.32
N PRO A 38 -20.46 -40.66 -2.34
CA PRO A 38 -19.04 -40.40 -2.59
C PRO A 38 -18.81 -38.91 -2.95
N LEU A 39 -17.66 -38.38 -2.59
CA LEU A 39 -17.27 -36.99 -2.83
C LEU A 39 -17.48 -36.56 -4.31
N ALA A 40 -17.23 -37.45 -5.24
CA ALA A 40 -17.41 -37.18 -6.67
C ALA A 40 -18.82 -36.73 -7.06
N GLN A 41 -19.85 -37.11 -6.29
CA GLN A 41 -21.25 -36.67 -6.52
C GLN A 41 -21.48 -35.24 -6.01
N ALA A 42 -20.78 -34.80 -4.98
CA ALA A 42 -20.90 -33.46 -4.43
C ALA A 42 -20.13 -32.41 -5.24
N LEU A 43 -19.07 -32.80 -5.95
CA LEU A 43 -18.19 -31.86 -6.68
C LEU A 43 -18.89 -30.98 -7.71
N PRO A 44 -19.85 -31.47 -8.53
CA PRO A 44 -20.58 -30.62 -9.48
C PRO A 44 -21.33 -29.46 -8.80
N GLU A 45 -21.82 -29.67 -7.58
CA GLU A 45 -22.53 -28.67 -6.78
C GLU A 45 -21.66 -27.52 -6.32
N ALA A 46 -20.33 -27.69 -6.31
CA ALA A 46 -19.37 -26.66 -5.93
C ALA A 46 -19.24 -25.53 -6.98
N SER A 47 -19.71 -25.77 -8.22
CA SER A 47 -19.53 -24.79 -9.31
C SER A 47 -20.21 -23.47 -8.99
N GLY A 48 -19.41 -22.38 -8.95
CA GLY A 48 -19.88 -21.02 -8.67
C GLY A 48 -20.25 -20.72 -7.23
N ARG A 49 -20.07 -21.69 -6.31
CA ARG A 49 -20.39 -21.59 -4.88
C ARG A 49 -19.14 -21.57 -4.02
N LYS A 50 -19.27 -21.08 -2.81
CA LYS A 50 -18.22 -21.23 -1.80
C LYS A 50 -18.33 -22.62 -1.19
N VAL A 51 -17.21 -23.26 -0.98
CA VAL A 51 -17.17 -24.61 -0.37
C VAL A 51 -16.68 -24.49 1.07
N GLY A 52 -17.48 -25.01 2.00
CA GLY A 52 -17.13 -25.12 3.40
C GLY A 52 -17.03 -26.59 3.80
N LEU A 53 -16.00 -26.96 4.54
CA LEU A 53 -15.77 -28.33 4.99
C LEU A 53 -15.95 -28.44 6.50
N ILE A 54 -16.59 -29.51 6.93
CA ILE A 54 -16.71 -29.89 8.33
C ILE A 54 -15.84 -31.15 8.53
N ALA A 55 -14.74 -30.96 9.27
CA ALA A 55 -13.86 -32.06 9.64
C ALA A 55 -14.48 -32.89 10.76
N PRO A 56 -14.29 -34.21 10.80
CA PRO A 56 -14.74 -35.07 11.87
C PRO A 56 -14.22 -34.58 13.22
N SER A 57 -15.08 -34.54 14.22
CA SER A 57 -14.73 -34.01 15.55
C SER A 57 -13.60 -34.79 16.22
N GLY A 58 -13.52 -36.10 16.00
CA GLY A 58 -12.47 -36.94 16.57
C GLY A 58 -11.09 -36.76 15.96
N ASP A 59 -11.01 -36.15 14.76
CA ASP A 59 -9.74 -35.95 14.04
C ASP A 59 -9.06 -34.61 14.40
N VAL A 60 -9.75 -33.73 15.14
CA VAL A 60 -9.28 -32.39 15.51
C VAL A 60 -9.34 -32.22 17.03
N LEU A 61 -8.19 -32.06 17.65
CA LEU A 61 -8.11 -31.72 19.06
C LEU A 61 -8.42 -30.20 19.23
N LEU A 62 -9.42 -29.89 20.02
CA LEU A 62 -9.76 -28.54 20.42
C LEU A 62 -9.30 -28.33 21.87
N THR A 63 -8.47 -27.31 22.09
CA THR A 63 -7.91 -26.99 23.39
C THR A 63 -7.75 -25.47 23.58
N GLU A 64 -7.31 -25.07 24.76
CA GLU A 64 -7.02 -23.68 25.10
C GLU A 64 -5.62 -23.57 25.69
N VAL A 65 -4.92 -22.51 25.34
CA VAL A 65 -3.56 -22.23 25.82
C VAL A 65 -3.42 -20.78 26.26
N GLU A 66 -2.61 -20.55 27.28
CA GLU A 66 -2.23 -19.20 27.70
C GLU A 66 -1.11 -18.69 26.82
N LEU A 67 -1.37 -17.61 26.08
CA LEU A 67 -0.38 -16.95 25.25
C LEU A 67 -0.10 -15.53 25.75
N PRO A 68 1.14 -15.05 25.60
CA PRO A 68 1.46 -13.66 25.86
C PRO A 68 0.56 -12.72 25.03
N PRO A 69 0.15 -11.56 25.59
CA PRO A 69 -0.57 -10.56 24.84
C PRO A 69 0.25 -10.12 23.61
N LYS A 70 -0.40 -9.98 22.42
CA LYS A 70 0.23 -9.53 21.16
C LYS A 70 1.19 -10.53 20.53
N SER A 71 0.91 -11.82 20.62
CA SER A 71 1.72 -12.89 19.97
C SER A 71 1.77 -12.79 18.42
N GLY A 72 0.78 -12.17 17.78
CA GLY A 72 0.76 -11.85 16.35
C GLY A 72 1.16 -13.01 15.43
N PRO A 73 2.03 -12.78 14.43
CA PRO A 73 2.44 -13.81 13.47
C PRO A 73 3.17 -15.01 14.08
N ARG A 74 3.70 -14.89 15.30
CA ARG A 74 4.40 -15.96 16.00
C ARG A 74 3.48 -16.83 16.87
N ALA A 75 2.17 -16.51 16.91
CA ALA A 75 1.21 -17.23 17.75
C ALA A 75 1.24 -18.74 17.51
N GLN A 76 1.29 -19.19 16.26
CA GLN A 76 1.35 -20.63 15.93
C GLN A 76 2.58 -21.34 16.53
N GLN A 77 3.75 -20.72 16.47
CA GLN A 77 4.98 -21.30 17.03
C GLN A 77 4.90 -21.35 18.57
N LEU A 78 4.41 -20.28 19.19
CA LEU A 78 4.24 -20.23 20.64
C LEU A 78 3.23 -21.26 21.15
N VAL A 79 2.13 -21.49 20.39
CA VAL A 79 1.15 -22.51 20.67
C VAL A 79 1.77 -23.90 20.60
N ALA A 80 2.56 -24.20 19.56
CA ALA A 80 3.21 -25.50 19.40
C ALA A 80 4.08 -25.83 20.62
N TYR A 81 4.94 -24.91 21.02
CA TYR A 81 5.78 -25.10 22.22
C TYR A 81 4.99 -25.20 23.53
N ALA A 82 3.91 -24.40 23.68
CA ALA A 82 3.10 -24.44 24.89
C ALA A 82 2.31 -25.73 25.07
N LEU A 83 2.02 -26.42 23.96
CA LEU A 83 1.29 -27.69 23.95
C LEU A 83 2.19 -28.93 23.82
N GLU A 84 3.48 -28.77 23.56
CA GLU A 84 4.41 -29.87 23.27
C GLU A 84 4.37 -30.97 24.33
N GLU A 85 4.35 -30.62 25.63
CA GLU A 85 4.30 -31.59 26.70
C GLU A 85 2.93 -32.27 26.88
N GLN A 86 1.88 -31.70 26.27
CA GLN A 86 0.50 -32.21 26.38
C GLN A 86 0.10 -33.08 25.19
N LEU A 87 0.88 -33.08 24.12
CA LEU A 87 0.61 -33.78 22.89
C LEU A 87 1.41 -35.08 22.80
N ALA A 88 0.76 -36.16 22.38
CA ALA A 88 1.43 -37.44 22.20
C ALA A 88 2.21 -37.54 20.87
N ALA A 89 1.94 -36.64 19.92
CA ALA A 89 2.56 -36.60 18.60
C ALA A 89 3.59 -35.48 18.52
N ASP A 90 4.58 -35.64 17.64
CA ASP A 90 5.58 -34.62 17.38
C ASP A 90 4.95 -33.34 16.80
N ILE A 91 5.26 -32.20 17.40
CA ILE A 91 4.72 -30.89 17.02
C ILE A 91 5.00 -30.53 15.56
N GLU A 92 6.07 -31.05 14.97
CA GLU A 92 6.41 -30.83 13.56
C GLU A 92 5.43 -31.54 12.60
N THR A 93 4.77 -32.59 13.06
CA THR A 93 3.77 -33.33 12.30
C THR A 93 2.36 -32.74 12.42
N LEU A 94 2.19 -31.76 13.30
CA LEU A 94 0.92 -31.16 13.63
C LEU A 94 0.75 -29.77 12.98
N HIS A 95 -0.49 -29.47 12.64
CA HIS A 95 -0.93 -28.14 12.25
C HIS A 95 -1.73 -27.52 13.40
N PHE A 96 -1.39 -26.28 13.73
CA PHE A 96 -2.03 -25.50 14.79
C PHE A 96 -2.80 -24.34 14.19
N ALA A 97 -4.11 -24.35 14.32
CA ALA A 97 -4.97 -23.22 13.96
C ALA A 97 -5.31 -22.44 15.23
N VAL A 98 -4.94 -21.17 15.24
CA VAL A 98 -5.14 -20.29 16.40
C VAL A 98 -6.47 -19.56 16.24
N GLY A 99 -7.34 -19.73 17.23
CA GLY A 99 -8.65 -19.09 17.29
C GLY A 99 -8.64 -17.78 18.09
N PRO A 100 -9.82 -17.31 18.47
CA PRO A 100 -9.98 -16.10 19.27
C PRO A 100 -9.42 -16.30 20.69
N ARG A 101 -8.96 -15.20 21.27
CA ARG A 101 -8.63 -15.15 22.70
C ARG A 101 -9.89 -14.83 23.48
N ASP A 102 -10.14 -15.59 24.53
CA ASP A 102 -11.16 -15.25 25.50
C ASP A 102 -10.66 -14.09 26.38
N GLU A 103 -11.42 -13.02 26.42
CA GLU A 103 -11.06 -11.80 27.17
C GLU A 103 -11.17 -12.01 28.69
N LEU A 104 -12.00 -12.92 29.13
CA LEU A 104 -12.24 -13.19 30.57
C LEU A 104 -11.17 -14.08 31.17
N SER A 105 -10.87 -15.20 30.52
CA SER A 105 -9.84 -16.15 30.97
C SER A 105 -8.43 -15.78 30.51
N GLY A 106 -8.30 -14.95 29.47
CA GLY A 106 -7.05 -14.65 28.82
C GLY A 106 -6.46 -15.81 28.01
N ARG A 107 -7.19 -16.93 27.87
CA ARG A 107 -6.78 -18.12 27.13
C ARG A 107 -7.13 -17.98 25.65
N THR A 108 -6.36 -18.60 24.81
CA THR A 108 -6.54 -18.60 23.36
C THR A 108 -6.99 -19.98 22.93
N ALA A 109 -8.10 -20.05 22.21
CA ALA A 109 -8.60 -21.28 21.65
C ALA A 109 -7.69 -21.79 20.51
N VAL A 110 -7.45 -23.07 20.45
CA VAL A 110 -6.56 -23.71 19.47
C VAL A 110 -7.20 -24.99 18.96
N ALA A 111 -7.09 -25.20 17.65
CA ALA A 111 -7.41 -26.47 17.01
C ALA A 111 -6.13 -27.10 16.49
N VAL A 112 -5.93 -28.38 16.80
CA VAL A 112 -4.74 -29.15 16.42
C VAL A 112 -5.17 -30.34 15.57
N VAL A 113 -4.54 -30.50 14.42
CA VAL A 113 -4.79 -31.61 13.49
C VAL A 113 -3.47 -32.03 12.84
N THR A 114 -3.34 -33.29 12.41
CA THR A 114 -2.14 -33.73 11.73
C THR A 114 -2.02 -33.10 10.35
N ARG A 115 -0.82 -32.67 9.98
CA ARG A 115 -0.54 -32.11 8.64
C ARG A 115 -0.88 -33.08 7.52
N ALA A 116 -0.60 -34.37 7.73
CA ALA A 116 -0.93 -35.40 6.77
C ALA A 116 -2.43 -35.47 6.46
N LEU A 117 -3.28 -35.30 7.49
CA LEU A 117 -4.72 -35.32 7.32
C LEU A 117 -5.22 -34.07 6.60
N MET A 118 -4.69 -32.89 6.97
CA MET A 118 -4.99 -31.64 6.26
C MET A 118 -4.59 -31.71 4.79
N SER A 119 -3.39 -32.19 4.49
CA SER A 119 -2.92 -32.36 3.11
C SER A 119 -3.82 -33.29 2.32
N ARG A 120 -4.19 -34.44 2.89
CA ARG A 120 -5.09 -35.41 2.25
C ARG A 120 -6.44 -34.77 1.89
N TRP A 121 -7.08 -34.08 2.84
CA TRP A 121 -8.35 -33.40 2.59
C TRP A 121 -8.23 -32.36 1.46
N LEU A 122 -7.17 -31.54 1.48
CA LEU A 122 -7.00 -30.49 0.48
C LEU A 122 -6.65 -31.03 -0.90
N GLU A 123 -5.85 -32.10 -0.98
CA GLU A 123 -5.47 -32.74 -2.25
C GLU A 123 -6.69 -33.33 -2.98
N GLU A 124 -7.63 -33.95 -2.26
CA GLU A 124 -8.87 -34.46 -2.83
C GLU A 124 -9.70 -33.34 -3.50
N PHE A 125 -9.81 -32.16 -2.89
CA PHE A 125 -10.50 -31.02 -3.46
C PHE A 125 -9.69 -30.32 -4.55
N ALA A 126 -8.37 -30.22 -4.37
CA ALA A 126 -7.50 -29.61 -5.36
C ALA A 126 -7.48 -30.40 -6.67
N ALA A 127 -7.55 -31.75 -6.62
CA ALA A 127 -7.67 -32.61 -7.79
C ALA A 127 -8.95 -32.31 -8.60
N ALA A 128 -9.99 -31.83 -7.93
CA ALA A 128 -11.24 -31.38 -8.57
C ALA A 128 -11.24 -29.90 -8.95
N GLY A 129 -10.13 -29.16 -8.74
CA GLY A 129 -10.03 -27.72 -9.00
C GLY A 129 -10.81 -26.86 -8.00
N ILE A 130 -11.13 -27.39 -6.83
CA ILE A 130 -11.90 -26.72 -5.80
C ILE A 130 -10.97 -26.25 -4.67
N VAL A 131 -11.09 -24.99 -4.27
CA VAL A 131 -10.40 -24.44 -3.11
C VAL A 131 -11.44 -24.18 -2.01
N PRO A 132 -11.40 -24.93 -0.89
CA PRO A 132 -12.30 -24.68 0.21
C PRO A 132 -12.11 -23.27 0.79
N ALA A 133 -13.22 -22.63 1.16
CA ALA A 133 -13.21 -21.30 1.77
C ALA A 133 -13.00 -21.36 3.29
N ALA A 134 -13.42 -22.46 3.90
CA ALA A 134 -13.30 -22.69 5.33
C ALA A 134 -13.30 -24.19 5.66
N ILE A 135 -12.58 -24.58 6.70
CA ILE A 135 -12.63 -25.92 7.30
C ILE A 135 -12.81 -25.75 8.82
N GLY A 136 -13.91 -26.24 9.36
CA GLY A 136 -14.17 -26.22 10.80
C GLY A 136 -14.25 -27.63 11.38
N ALA A 137 -13.78 -27.84 12.60
CA ALA A 137 -14.04 -29.11 13.33
C ALA A 137 -15.50 -29.20 13.71
N GLY A 138 -16.14 -30.34 13.54
CA GLY A 138 -17.57 -30.54 13.86
C GLY A 138 -17.95 -30.11 15.26
N ALA A 139 -17.15 -30.44 16.27
CA ALA A 139 -17.38 -30.01 17.63
C ALA A 139 -17.36 -28.48 17.79
N SER A 140 -16.48 -27.77 17.09
CA SER A 140 -16.40 -26.30 17.16
C SER A 140 -17.61 -25.60 16.53
N LEU A 141 -18.40 -26.33 15.75
CA LEU A 141 -19.60 -25.85 15.05
C LEU A 141 -20.89 -26.19 15.82
N LEU A 142 -20.80 -26.75 17.03
CA LEU A 142 -21.98 -26.89 17.86
C LEU A 142 -22.55 -25.52 18.22
N PRO A 143 -23.88 -25.34 18.26
CA PRO A 143 -24.49 -24.09 18.63
C PRO A 143 -24.14 -23.69 20.07
N ASP A 144 -23.90 -22.40 20.28
CA ASP A 144 -23.70 -21.82 21.62
C ASP A 144 -25.06 -21.42 22.20
N ASN A 145 -25.60 -22.27 23.06
CA ASN A 145 -26.92 -22.05 23.69
C ASN A 145 -26.71 -21.53 25.09
N PRO A 146 -27.02 -20.25 25.38
CA PRO A 146 -26.88 -19.70 26.72
C PRO A 146 -27.65 -20.53 27.78
N GLY A 147 -26.95 -20.88 28.85
CA GLY A 147 -27.54 -21.65 29.97
C GLY A 147 -27.63 -23.15 29.71
N HIS A 148 -27.20 -23.66 28.58
CA HIS A 148 -27.24 -25.07 28.25
C HIS A 148 -25.88 -25.60 27.84
N THR A 149 -25.64 -26.87 28.13
CA THR A 149 -24.55 -27.62 27.57
C THR A 149 -25.06 -28.46 26.41
N VAL A 150 -24.51 -28.20 25.22
CA VAL A 150 -24.85 -28.91 23.99
C VAL A 150 -23.95 -30.12 23.84
N VAL A 151 -24.53 -31.27 23.64
CA VAL A 151 -23.83 -32.54 23.42
C VAL A 151 -24.32 -33.14 22.12
N MET A 152 -23.41 -33.60 21.27
CA MET A 152 -23.75 -34.31 20.04
C MET A 152 -22.98 -35.63 19.95
N LEU A 153 -23.72 -36.69 19.78
CA LEU A 153 -23.19 -38.03 19.57
C LEU A 153 -23.13 -38.34 18.07
N GLU A 154 -21.94 -38.62 17.58
CA GLU A 154 -21.69 -39.13 16.24
C GLU A 154 -20.87 -40.42 16.34
N ARG A 155 -21.53 -41.56 16.25
CA ARG A 155 -20.89 -42.89 16.35
C ARG A 155 -20.04 -43.03 17.63
N ASP A 156 -18.70 -42.95 17.46
CA ASP A 156 -17.72 -43.15 18.53
C ASP A 156 -17.18 -41.84 19.11
N THR A 157 -17.74 -40.72 18.70
CA THR A 157 -17.30 -39.38 19.15
C THR A 157 -18.43 -38.64 19.81
N LEU A 158 -18.15 -38.11 21.00
CA LEU A 158 -19.00 -37.22 21.74
C LEU A 158 -18.46 -35.79 21.64
N SER A 159 -19.16 -34.95 20.95
CA SER A 159 -18.85 -33.53 20.87
C SER A 159 -19.61 -32.76 21.93
N LEU A 160 -18.93 -31.91 22.68
CA LEU A 160 -19.47 -31.15 23.80
C LEU A 160 -19.17 -29.67 23.65
N ARG A 161 -20.16 -28.81 23.84
CA ARG A 161 -19.99 -27.36 23.95
C ARG A 161 -20.83 -26.82 25.11
N ARG A 162 -20.17 -26.15 26.02
CA ARG A 162 -20.82 -25.39 27.10
C ARG A 162 -20.87 -23.92 26.69
N ALA A 163 -21.94 -23.23 27.08
CA ALA A 163 -22.11 -21.81 26.76
C ALA A 163 -20.89 -20.99 27.19
N GLY A 164 -20.34 -20.20 26.23
CA GLY A 164 -19.18 -19.35 26.44
C GLY A 164 -17.85 -20.09 26.64
N ARG A 165 -17.80 -21.42 26.47
CA ARG A 165 -16.56 -22.22 26.55
C ARG A 165 -16.18 -22.82 25.21
N GLN A 166 -14.90 -23.17 25.10
CA GLN A 166 -14.41 -23.90 23.95
C GLN A 166 -15.07 -25.29 23.88
N ALA A 167 -15.47 -25.68 22.66
CA ALA A 167 -15.98 -27.02 22.43
C ALA A 167 -14.86 -28.06 22.54
N MET A 168 -15.19 -29.28 22.81
CA MET A 168 -14.29 -30.42 22.87
C MET A 168 -14.89 -31.67 22.22
N ALA A 169 -14.05 -32.58 21.81
CA ALA A 169 -14.46 -33.89 21.33
C ALA A 169 -13.83 -34.99 22.20
N LEU A 170 -14.62 -35.99 22.54
CA LEU A 170 -14.26 -37.08 23.45
C LEU A 170 -14.63 -38.41 22.82
N PRO A 171 -13.95 -39.51 23.18
CA PRO A 171 -14.42 -40.85 22.83
C PRO A 171 -15.81 -41.13 23.48
N ALA A 172 -16.70 -41.73 22.73
CA ALA A 172 -18.04 -42.07 23.18
C ALA A 172 -18.16 -43.51 23.75
N ASP A 173 -17.04 -44.15 24.12
CA ASP A 173 -17.06 -45.50 24.69
C ASP A 173 -17.92 -45.59 25.93
N ASN A 174 -17.89 -44.59 26.77
CA ASN A 174 -18.76 -44.45 27.95
C ASN A 174 -19.18 -42.99 28.09
N ILE A 175 -20.41 -42.68 27.67
CA ILE A 175 -20.95 -41.31 27.62
C ILE A 175 -20.98 -40.69 29.02
N GLY A 176 -21.41 -41.45 30.05
CA GLY A 176 -21.45 -40.96 31.42
C GLY A 176 -20.09 -40.57 31.96
N ALA A 177 -19.11 -41.45 31.84
CA ALA A 177 -17.74 -41.16 32.29
C ALA A 177 -17.09 -40.01 31.53
N ALA A 178 -17.32 -39.92 30.21
CA ALA A 178 -16.81 -38.80 29.40
C ALA A 178 -17.38 -37.45 29.85
N LEU A 179 -18.67 -37.38 30.12
CA LEU A 179 -19.31 -36.15 30.64
C LEU A 179 -18.88 -35.82 32.08
N GLU A 180 -18.76 -36.81 32.95
CA GLU A 180 -18.26 -36.61 34.31
C GLU A 180 -16.81 -36.11 34.31
N ALA A 181 -15.95 -36.68 33.47
CA ALA A 181 -14.56 -36.25 33.34
C ALA A 181 -14.44 -34.80 32.83
N SER A 182 -15.36 -34.36 31.95
CA SER A 182 -15.29 -33.06 31.31
C SER A 182 -16.00 -31.96 32.13
N LEU A 183 -17.11 -32.28 32.78
CA LEU A 183 -17.97 -31.31 33.51
C LEU A 183 -17.79 -31.41 35.03
N GLY A 184 -17.26 -32.52 35.51
CA GLY A 184 -17.06 -32.75 36.95
C GLY A 184 -18.36 -32.56 37.75
N SER A 185 -18.27 -31.89 38.88
CA SER A 185 -19.42 -31.57 39.76
C SER A 185 -20.45 -30.62 39.08
N GLU A 186 -20.08 -29.93 38.01
CA GLU A 186 -20.99 -29.01 37.32
C GLU A 186 -22.04 -29.76 36.50
N LEU A 187 -21.81 -31.02 36.16
CA LEU A 187 -22.79 -31.86 35.46
C LEU A 187 -24.15 -31.90 36.14
N SER A 188 -24.18 -31.97 37.46
CA SER A 188 -25.43 -32.03 38.24
C SER A 188 -26.28 -30.75 38.15
N ALA A 189 -25.67 -29.63 37.81
CA ALA A 189 -26.34 -28.34 37.68
C ALA A 189 -26.64 -27.96 36.22
N ASP A 190 -26.12 -28.72 35.26
CA ASP A 190 -26.20 -28.37 33.83
C ASP A 190 -27.52 -28.86 33.21
N ASP A 191 -28.07 -28.00 32.35
CA ASP A 191 -29.15 -28.34 31.42
C ASP A 191 -28.57 -28.84 30.12
N LEU A 192 -28.76 -30.13 29.84
CA LEU A 192 -28.16 -30.78 28.65
C LEU A 192 -29.15 -30.81 27.48
N ILE A 193 -28.67 -30.38 26.31
CA ILE A 193 -29.33 -30.61 25.01
C ILE A 193 -28.50 -31.66 24.27
N PHE A 194 -29.04 -32.85 24.12
CA PHE A 194 -28.39 -33.99 23.55
C PHE A 194 -28.87 -34.25 22.13
N TYR A 195 -27.98 -34.14 21.17
CA TYR A 195 -28.23 -34.43 19.77
C TYR A 195 -27.68 -35.80 19.39
N ALA A 196 -28.45 -36.62 18.70
CA ALA A 196 -28.02 -37.88 18.14
C ALA A 196 -28.75 -38.20 16.83
N SER A 197 -28.14 -38.99 15.98
CA SER A 197 -28.87 -39.62 14.88
C SER A 197 -29.86 -40.65 15.42
N PRO A 198 -30.92 -40.99 14.68
CA PRO A 198 -31.84 -42.09 15.12
C PRO A 198 -31.11 -43.43 15.34
N GLN A 199 -30.02 -43.69 14.59
CA GLN A 199 -29.22 -44.90 14.70
C GLN A 199 -28.38 -44.87 15.98
N ASP A 200 -27.66 -43.82 16.26
CA ASP A 200 -26.82 -43.66 17.45
C ASP A 200 -27.69 -43.65 18.70
N TRP A 201 -28.87 -43.02 18.63
CA TRP A 201 -29.84 -43.05 19.68
C TRP A 201 -30.29 -44.48 20.03
N GLN A 202 -30.65 -45.28 19.01
CA GLN A 202 -31.07 -46.68 19.25
C GLN A 202 -29.99 -47.50 19.94
N LEU A 203 -28.71 -47.24 19.61
CA LEU A 203 -27.58 -47.99 20.20
C LEU A 203 -27.27 -47.54 21.63
N ARG A 204 -27.45 -46.28 21.97
CA ARG A 204 -26.96 -45.65 23.21
C ARG A 204 -28.07 -45.04 24.08
N ALA A 205 -29.34 -45.24 23.74
CA ALA A 205 -30.48 -44.63 24.46
C ALA A 205 -30.45 -44.92 25.99
N ALA A 206 -30.13 -46.14 26.38
CA ALA A 206 -30.06 -46.52 27.79
C ALA A 206 -28.98 -45.76 28.57
N GLU A 207 -27.80 -45.53 27.95
CA GLU A 207 -26.73 -44.79 28.56
C GLU A 207 -27.12 -43.29 28.70
N VAL A 208 -27.68 -42.71 27.61
CA VAL A 208 -28.10 -41.32 27.61
C VAL A 208 -29.26 -41.08 28.58
N GLU A 209 -30.25 -41.96 28.67
CA GLU A 209 -31.32 -41.84 29.61
C GLU A 209 -30.84 -41.97 31.07
N ALA A 210 -29.78 -42.73 31.33
CA ALA A 210 -29.18 -42.82 32.66
C ALA A 210 -28.63 -41.45 33.14
N LEU A 211 -28.20 -40.55 32.21
CA LEU A 211 -27.73 -39.22 32.53
C LEU A 211 -28.78 -38.34 33.23
N ARG A 212 -30.08 -38.62 33.05
CA ARG A 212 -31.16 -37.88 33.75
C ARG A 212 -31.04 -37.86 35.27
N LYS A 213 -30.30 -38.82 35.82
CA LYS A 213 -30.04 -38.90 37.25
C LYS A 213 -28.87 -38.02 37.70
N HIS A 214 -28.07 -37.57 36.76
CA HIS A 214 -26.80 -36.88 36.99
C HIS A 214 -26.78 -35.43 36.51
N CYS A 215 -27.82 -34.94 35.81
CA CYS A 215 -27.93 -33.58 35.31
C CYS A 215 -29.25 -32.93 35.77
N ALA A 216 -29.32 -31.58 35.73
CA ALA A 216 -30.52 -30.85 36.12
C ALA A 216 -31.67 -31.11 35.13
N SER A 217 -31.41 -31.08 33.86
CA SER A 217 -32.36 -31.50 32.81
C SER A 217 -31.66 -32.14 31.62
N LEU A 218 -32.38 -33.01 30.91
CA LEU A 218 -31.91 -33.62 29.68
C LEU A 218 -32.96 -33.54 28.57
N LYS A 219 -32.67 -32.79 27.54
CA LYS A 219 -33.49 -32.67 26.35
C LYS A 219 -32.83 -33.37 25.19
N VAL A 220 -33.44 -34.46 24.70
CA VAL A 220 -32.92 -35.19 23.54
C VAL A 220 -33.58 -34.69 22.25
N GLN A 221 -32.77 -34.43 21.24
CA GLN A 221 -33.22 -34.04 19.92
C GLN A 221 -32.60 -34.95 18.85
N LEU A 222 -33.46 -35.64 18.10
CA LEU A 222 -33.02 -36.54 17.05
C LEU A 222 -32.76 -35.79 15.75
N LEU A 223 -31.57 -35.99 15.19
CA LEU A 223 -31.13 -35.43 13.93
C LEU A 223 -31.53 -36.36 12.77
N ASN A 224 -32.80 -36.31 12.36
CA ASN A 224 -33.34 -37.20 11.33
C ASN A 224 -32.66 -36.96 9.94
N ALA A 225 -32.19 -35.77 9.68
CA ALA A 225 -31.49 -35.38 8.46
C ALA A 225 -29.97 -35.33 8.65
N GLY A 226 -29.44 -36.00 9.70
CA GLY A 226 -28.01 -35.92 10.04
C GLY A 226 -27.59 -34.58 10.69
N PRO A 227 -26.30 -34.41 10.98
CA PRO A 227 -25.78 -33.26 11.74
C PRO A 227 -25.65 -31.96 10.89
N LEU A 228 -25.61 -32.07 9.56
CA LEU A 228 -25.38 -30.91 8.67
C LEU A 228 -26.35 -29.75 8.89
N PRO A 229 -27.68 -29.93 9.04
CA PRO A 229 -28.58 -28.81 9.27
C PRO A 229 -28.31 -28.07 10.58
N LEU A 230 -27.67 -28.73 11.56
CA LEU A 230 -27.27 -28.11 12.84
C LEU A 230 -25.94 -27.35 12.70
N LEU A 231 -24.98 -27.91 11.98
CA LEU A 231 -23.61 -27.42 11.93
C LEU A 231 -23.38 -26.39 10.81
N ALA A 232 -24.03 -26.55 9.66
CA ALA A 232 -23.82 -25.69 8.49
C ALA A 232 -24.10 -24.19 8.74
N PRO A 233 -25.17 -23.79 9.46
CA PRO A 233 -25.40 -22.39 9.79
C PRO A 233 -24.25 -21.78 10.59
N GLN A 234 -23.65 -22.54 11.49
CA GLN A 234 -22.55 -22.09 12.33
C GLN A 234 -21.26 -21.89 11.52
N LEU A 235 -21.02 -22.74 10.52
CA LEU A 235 -19.88 -22.60 9.62
C LEU A 235 -20.01 -21.35 8.76
N VAL A 236 -21.20 -21.06 8.23
CA VAL A 236 -21.47 -19.86 7.44
C VAL A 236 -21.42 -18.59 8.29
N ALA A 237 -21.95 -18.62 9.51
CA ALA A 237 -21.91 -17.49 10.44
C ALA A 237 -20.48 -17.12 10.87
N GLY A 238 -19.56 -18.08 10.85
CA GLY A 238 -18.20 -17.88 11.36
C GLY A 238 -18.16 -18.01 12.89
N GLY A 239 -17.07 -17.59 13.50
CA GLY A 239 -16.91 -17.67 14.97
C GLY A 239 -16.31 -19.01 15.46
N PHE A 240 -15.93 -19.87 14.55
CA PHE A 240 -15.17 -21.11 14.80
C PHE A 240 -13.70 -20.94 14.43
N ILE A 241 -12.88 -21.90 14.85
CA ILE A 241 -11.46 -21.92 14.47
C ILE A 241 -11.33 -22.51 13.07
N ASN A 242 -10.94 -21.67 12.11
CA ASN A 242 -10.71 -22.12 10.74
C ASN A 242 -9.35 -22.81 10.62
N LEU A 243 -9.36 -24.08 10.24
CA LEU A 243 -8.15 -24.87 10.04
C LEU A 243 -7.33 -24.38 8.83
N LEU A 244 -7.94 -23.65 7.88
CA LEU A 244 -7.23 -23.00 6.77
C LEU A 244 -6.46 -21.77 7.26
N SER A 245 -5.40 -21.99 7.99
CA SER A 245 -4.53 -20.96 8.55
C SER A 245 -3.06 -21.29 8.32
N GLY A 246 -2.15 -20.32 8.48
CA GLY A 246 -0.72 -20.54 8.31
C GLY A 246 -0.37 -21.09 6.93
N GLU A 247 0.29 -22.24 6.87
CA GLU A 247 0.71 -22.88 5.62
C GLU A 247 -0.47 -23.39 4.76
N PHE A 248 -1.59 -23.74 5.39
CA PHE A 248 -2.82 -24.16 4.71
C PHE A 248 -3.79 -23.00 4.41
N ALA A 249 -3.40 -21.78 4.71
CA ALA A 249 -4.22 -20.62 4.34
C ALA A 249 -4.41 -20.60 2.81
N PRO A 250 -5.66 -20.43 2.32
CA PRO A 250 -5.87 -20.30 0.89
C PRO A 250 -4.98 -19.16 0.41
N GLN A 251 -4.08 -19.48 -0.51
CA GLN A 251 -3.34 -18.41 -1.19
C GLN A 251 -4.42 -17.51 -1.78
N ALA A 252 -4.55 -16.32 -1.22
CA ALA A 252 -5.54 -15.38 -1.67
C ALA A 252 -5.35 -15.25 -3.18
N ALA A 253 -6.26 -15.87 -3.95
CA ALA A 253 -6.34 -15.56 -5.35
C ALA A 253 -6.37 -14.04 -5.40
N THR A 254 -5.31 -13.44 -5.93
CA THR A 254 -5.04 -12.00 -5.96
C THR A 254 -6.18 -11.18 -6.59
N SER A 255 -7.21 -11.87 -7.08
CA SER A 255 -8.41 -11.31 -7.68
C SER A 255 -9.36 -10.55 -6.73
N GLY A 256 -9.39 -10.88 -5.43
CA GLY A 256 -10.29 -10.22 -4.48
C GLY A 256 -9.79 -8.86 -3.99
N GLY A 257 -8.48 -8.71 -3.80
CA GLY A 257 -7.85 -7.45 -3.41
C GLY A 257 -7.95 -6.39 -4.51
N TRP A 258 -7.69 -6.79 -5.75
CA TRP A 258 -7.75 -5.92 -6.92
C TRP A 258 -9.13 -5.29 -7.12
N ARG A 259 -10.19 -6.03 -6.82
CA ARG A 259 -11.57 -5.54 -6.99
C ARG A 259 -11.93 -4.40 -6.01
N ARG A 260 -11.37 -4.42 -4.78
CA ARG A 260 -11.52 -3.34 -3.79
C ARG A 260 -10.73 -2.08 -4.20
N TRP A 261 -9.58 -2.27 -4.86
CA TRP A 261 -8.73 -1.19 -5.34
C TRP A 261 -9.17 -0.61 -6.69
N ARG A 262 -10.04 -1.30 -7.45
CA ARG A 262 -10.55 -0.80 -8.75
C ARG A 262 -11.26 0.54 -8.63
N LEU A 263 -12.08 0.73 -7.61
CA LEU A 263 -12.74 2.02 -7.35
C LEU A 263 -11.73 3.12 -7.02
N ALA A 264 -10.76 2.84 -6.15
CA ALA A 264 -9.69 3.76 -5.82
C ALA A 264 -8.79 4.07 -7.04
N ALA A 265 -8.47 3.06 -7.84
CA ALA A 265 -7.71 3.23 -9.08
C ALA A 265 -8.49 4.03 -10.14
N MET A 266 -9.80 3.81 -10.29
CA MET A 266 -10.65 4.62 -11.18
C MET A 266 -10.73 6.08 -10.73
N LEU A 267 -10.88 6.34 -9.44
CA LEU A 267 -10.88 7.68 -8.87
C LEU A 267 -9.53 8.38 -9.05
N ALA A 268 -8.43 7.66 -8.80
CA ALA A 268 -7.09 8.19 -9.03
C ALA A 268 -6.83 8.50 -10.52
N ALA A 269 -7.27 7.62 -11.43
CA ALA A 269 -7.17 7.85 -12.87
C ALA A 269 -8.04 9.03 -13.33
N ALA A 270 -9.25 9.18 -12.79
CA ALA A 270 -10.12 10.33 -13.08
C ALA A 270 -9.51 11.65 -12.57
N LEU A 271 -8.96 11.64 -11.34
CA LEU A 271 -8.27 12.81 -10.78
C LEU A 271 -7.04 13.19 -11.61
N PHE A 272 -6.25 12.19 -12.02
CA PHE A 272 -5.10 12.40 -12.90
C PHE A 272 -5.50 12.96 -14.26
N ALA A 273 -6.59 12.43 -14.87
CA ALA A 273 -7.11 12.94 -16.14
C ALA A 273 -7.58 14.40 -16.03
N VAL A 274 -8.26 14.76 -14.93
CA VAL A 274 -8.68 16.15 -14.65
C VAL A 274 -7.47 17.05 -14.46
N HIS A 275 -6.45 16.59 -13.73
CA HIS A 275 -5.23 17.35 -13.50
C HIS A 275 -4.44 17.60 -14.79
N VAL A 276 -4.23 16.53 -15.58
CA VAL A 276 -3.56 16.64 -16.90
C VAL A 276 -4.37 17.49 -17.87
N GLY A 277 -5.69 17.33 -17.86
CA GLY A 277 -6.60 18.15 -18.67
C GLY A 277 -6.54 19.64 -18.28
N GLY A 278 -6.48 19.95 -17.00
CA GLY A 278 -6.30 21.31 -16.48
C GLY A 278 -4.98 21.93 -16.96
N LEU A 279 -3.86 21.22 -16.77
CA LEU A 279 -2.54 21.66 -17.23
C LEU A 279 -2.49 21.85 -18.75
N SER A 280 -3.12 20.95 -19.51
CA SER A 280 -3.20 21.07 -20.96
C SER A 280 -4.01 22.28 -21.40
N LEU A 281 -5.08 22.61 -20.70
CA LEU A 281 -5.91 23.78 -20.96
C LEU A 281 -5.16 25.07 -20.64
N GLU A 282 -4.41 25.11 -19.53
CA GLU A 282 -3.57 26.26 -19.17
C GLU A 282 -2.48 26.49 -20.22
N LEU A 283 -1.77 25.44 -20.65
CA LEU A 283 -0.76 25.52 -21.71
C LEU A 283 -1.37 26.02 -23.03
N TRP A 284 -2.56 25.56 -23.36
CA TRP A 284 -3.27 25.99 -24.58
C TRP A 284 -3.73 27.44 -24.50
N GLN A 285 -4.19 27.91 -23.33
CA GLN A 285 -4.53 29.31 -23.10
C GLN A 285 -3.28 30.20 -23.17
N GLN A 286 -2.15 29.79 -22.57
CA GLN A 286 -0.89 30.50 -22.64
C GLN A 286 -0.38 30.60 -24.08
N SER A 287 -0.42 29.52 -24.86
CA SER A 287 0.00 29.53 -26.27
C SER A 287 -0.86 30.47 -27.14
N ARG A 288 -2.16 30.56 -26.86
CA ARG A 288 -3.06 31.51 -27.54
C ARG A 288 -2.73 32.96 -27.19
N SER A 289 -2.40 33.25 -25.93
CA SER A 289 -2.02 34.58 -25.50
C SER A 289 -0.65 35.00 -26.06
N GLU A 290 0.30 34.08 -26.19
CA GLU A 290 1.59 34.31 -26.86
C GLU A 290 1.39 34.63 -28.34
N HIS A 291 0.58 33.86 -29.07
CA HIS A 291 0.29 34.16 -30.48
C HIS A 291 -0.42 35.51 -30.66
N ALA A 292 -1.32 35.89 -29.77
CA ALA A 292 -1.98 37.19 -29.81
C ALA A 292 -0.99 38.36 -29.54
N LEU A 293 -0.08 38.17 -28.56
CA LEU A 293 0.98 39.13 -28.26
C LEU A 293 1.98 39.24 -29.43
N ASP A 294 2.41 38.14 -30.01
CA ASP A 294 3.30 38.13 -31.15
C ASP A 294 2.67 38.81 -32.38
N ALA A 295 1.38 38.60 -32.60
CA ALA A 295 0.63 39.29 -33.65
C ALA A 295 0.55 40.83 -33.41
N ALA A 296 0.30 41.25 -32.16
CA ALA A 296 0.27 42.63 -31.77
C ALA A 296 1.64 43.31 -31.88
N ILE A 297 2.72 42.62 -31.40
CA ILE A 297 4.10 43.09 -31.55
C ILE A 297 4.48 43.18 -33.04
N GLY A 298 4.07 42.20 -33.84
CA GLY A 298 4.29 42.18 -35.28
C GLY A 298 3.54 43.34 -36.02
N ALA A 299 2.37 43.74 -35.54
CA ALA A 299 1.65 44.91 -36.07
C ALA A 299 2.35 46.23 -35.74
N ILE A 300 2.72 46.43 -34.49
CA ILE A 300 3.47 47.63 -34.04
C ILE A 300 4.84 47.72 -34.70
N ALA A 301 5.52 46.60 -34.86
CA ALA A 301 6.84 46.58 -35.53
C ALA A 301 6.76 46.92 -37.03
N ARG A 302 5.68 46.55 -37.74
CA ARG A 302 5.46 46.95 -39.13
C ARG A 302 5.18 48.45 -39.28
N GLU A 303 4.49 49.02 -38.29
CA GLU A 303 4.19 50.46 -38.27
C GLU A 303 5.43 51.28 -37.95
N ALA A 304 6.27 50.81 -37.03
CA ALA A 304 7.50 51.52 -36.60
C ALA A 304 8.69 51.36 -37.56
N LEU A 305 8.68 50.33 -38.43
CA LEU A 305 9.80 49.98 -39.31
C LEU A 305 9.32 49.75 -40.75
N PRO A 306 8.80 50.77 -41.44
CA PRO A 306 8.38 50.62 -42.84
C PRO A 306 9.62 50.35 -43.72
N GLY A 307 9.59 49.23 -44.48
CA GLY A 307 10.62 48.85 -45.45
C GLY A 307 11.50 47.66 -45.09
N ASP A 308 11.34 47.04 -43.95
CA ASP A 308 12.10 45.86 -43.55
C ASP A 308 11.28 44.56 -43.73
N SER A 309 11.52 43.78 -44.80
CA SER A 309 10.82 42.51 -45.11
C SER A 309 11.56 41.27 -44.62
N GLY A 310 12.44 41.40 -43.63
CA GLY A 310 13.26 40.29 -43.12
C GLY A 310 12.44 39.21 -42.37
N THR A 311 12.80 37.94 -42.53
CA THR A 311 12.13 36.74 -41.96
C THR A 311 12.56 36.39 -40.52
N GLY A 312 13.27 37.27 -39.81
CA GLY A 312 13.74 37.03 -38.44
C GLY A 312 12.74 37.48 -37.38
N ALA A 313 12.87 36.94 -36.13
CA ALA A 313 12.07 37.37 -34.98
C ALA A 313 12.15 38.89 -34.79
N VAL A 314 11.02 39.54 -34.51
CA VAL A 314 10.90 41.01 -34.37
C VAL A 314 11.95 41.56 -33.40
N ARG A 315 12.21 40.86 -32.31
CA ARG A 315 13.20 41.25 -31.29
C ARG A 315 14.61 41.39 -31.84
N SER A 316 15.08 40.42 -32.64
CA SER A 316 16.42 40.47 -33.21
C SER A 316 16.57 41.55 -34.30
N ARG A 317 15.47 41.96 -34.91
CA ARG A 317 15.47 43.10 -35.88
C ARG A 317 15.55 44.44 -35.16
N VAL A 318 14.81 44.61 -34.09
CA VAL A 318 14.88 45.83 -33.25
C VAL A 318 16.26 45.95 -32.60
N GLU A 319 16.81 44.87 -32.05
CA GLU A 319 18.15 44.84 -31.45
C GLU A 319 19.23 45.23 -32.47
N ARG A 320 19.19 44.68 -33.69
CA ARG A 320 20.13 45.05 -34.76
C ARG A 320 20.05 46.52 -35.15
N ARG A 321 18.84 47.09 -35.23
CA ARG A 321 18.65 48.47 -35.57
C ARG A 321 19.02 49.43 -34.43
N LEU A 322 18.81 49.03 -33.18
CA LEU A 322 19.30 49.74 -32.00
C LEU A 322 20.84 49.75 -31.95
N LEU A 323 21.47 48.62 -32.25
CA LEU A 323 22.94 48.54 -32.35
C LEU A 323 23.50 49.39 -33.49
N ALA A 324 22.82 49.45 -34.64
CA ALA A 324 23.20 50.28 -35.76
C ALA A 324 23.06 51.78 -35.40
N ALA A 325 21.96 52.20 -34.77
CA ALA A 325 21.75 53.56 -34.33
C ALA A 325 22.72 54.00 -33.21
N GLN A 326 23.11 53.08 -32.33
CA GLN A 326 24.14 53.34 -31.32
C GLN A 326 25.55 53.49 -31.91
N SER A 327 25.83 52.82 -33.05
CA SER A 327 27.11 52.99 -33.75
C SER A 327 27.23 54.30 -34.50
N GLU A 328 26.12 54.89 -34.95
CA GLU A 328 26.07 56.21 -35.60
C GLU A 328 26.16 57.40 -34.64
N SER A 329 25.79 57.19 -33.36
CA SER A 329 25.66 58.29 -32.36
C SER A 329 26.94 58.50 -31.50
N GLY A 330 28.12 58.13 -31.94
CA GLY A 330 29.40 58.53 -31.31
C GLY A 330 29.66 57.93 -29.90
N ALA A 331 28.71 57.23 -29.32
CA ALA A 331 28.82 56.66 -27.97
C ALA A 331 29.63 55.35 -27.94
N ALA A 332 29.95 54.75 -29.08
CA ALA A 332 30.67 53.47 -29.20
C ALA A 332 32.14 53.57 -28.74
N GLY A 333 32.69 54.74 -28.56
CA GLY A 333 34.08 54.95 -28.08
C GLY A 333 34.20 55.23 -26.58
N PHE A 334 33.12 55.64 -25.89
CA PHE A 334 33.20 56.11 -24.51
C PHE A 334 33.44 54.96 -23.51
N MET A 335 32.70 53.87 -23.57
CA MET A 335 32.85 52.74 -22.63
C MET A 335 34.19 52.01 -22.73
N PRO A 336 34.73 51.74 -23.89
CA PRO A 336 36.09 51.18 -24.02
C PRO A 336 37.17 52.15 -23.52
N ALA A 337 37.03 53.47 -23.71
CA ALA A 337 37.94 54.43 -23.19
C ALA A 337 37.91 54.55 -21.67
N LEU A 338 36.73 54.43 -21.08
CA LEU A 338 36.53 54.42 -19.62
C LEU A 338 37.13 53.17 -18.97
N SER A 339 37.00 51.99 -19.57
CA SER A 339 37.60 50.74 -19.10
C SER A 339 39.11 50.74 -19.16
N ALA A 340 39.71 51.28 -20.23
CA ALA A 340 41.14 51.47 -20.37
C ALA A 340 41.71 52.46 -19.31
N LEU A 341 40.97 53.50 -19.04
CA LEU A 341 41.32 54.47 -18.00
C LEU A 341 41.24 53.84 -16.58
N ALA A 342 40.22 53.06 -16.26
CA ALA A 342 40.09 52.39 -14.99
C ALA A 342 41.25 51.40 -14.75
N GLN A 343 41.67 50.67 -15.77
CA GLN A 343 42.86 49.80 -15.71
C GLN A 343 44.16 50.59 -15.48
N ALA A 344 44.33 51.67 -16.17
CA ALA A 344 45.56 52.50 -16.04
C ALA A 344 45.63 53.17 -14.66
N LEU A 345 44.49 53.54 -14.03
CA LEU A 345 44.45 54.12 -12.71
C LEU A 345 44.61 53.12 -11.59
N SER A 346 44.22 51.82 -11.78
CA SER A 346 44.30 50.79 -10.75
C SER A 346 45.73 50.46 -10.34
N GLY A 347 46.73 50.81 -11.15
CA GLY A 347 48.15 50.57 -10.87
C GLY A 347 48.96 51.82 -10.45
N ALA A 348 48.31 52.99 -10.35
CA ALA A 348 49.01 54.26 -10.09
C ALA A 348 48.30 55.05 -8.98
N HIS A 349 49.07 55.66 -8.04
CA HIS A 349 48.56 56.56 -7.02
C HIS A 349 48.16 57.90 -7.59
N ALA A 350 47.09 57.93 -8.42
CA ALA A 350 46.55 59.14 -9.01
C ALA A 350 45.01 59.19 -8.85
N SER A 351 44.49 60.41 -8.68
CA SER A 351 43.06 60.64 -8.58
C SER A 351 42.53 61.43 -9.80
N LEU A 352 41.42 60.99 -10.35
CA LEU A 352 40.74 61.69 -11.45
C LEU A 352 39.98 62.89 -10.88
N GLN A 353 40.30 64.09 -11.33
CA GLN A 353 39.63 65.33 -10.94
C GLN A 353 38.51 65.75 -11.88
N ALA A 354 38.70 65.55 -13.17
CA ALA A 354 37.69 65.90 -14.17
C ALA A 354 37.79 64.97 -15.38
N LEU A 355 36.65 64.63 -16.00
CA LEU A 355 36.56 63.87 -17.21
C LEU A 355 35.55 64.54 -18.14
N SER A 356 35.95 64.82 -19.37
CA SER A 356 35.10 65.37 -20.41
C SER A 356 35.23 64.60 -21.69
N TYR A 357 34.08 64.18 -22.26
CA TYR A 357 34.06 63.44 -23.54
C TYR A 357 33.47 64.36 -24.63
N ARG A 358 34.23 64.68 -25.66
CA ARG A 358 33.77 65.50 -26.81
C ARG A 358 34.34 64.98 -28.10
N GLU A 359 33.53 64.91 -29.14
CA GLU A 359 33.93 64.60 -30.51
C GLU A 359 34.83 63.33 -30.66
N GLY A 360 34.51 62.26 -29.88
CA GLY A 360 35.25 61.00 -29.93
C GLY A 360 36.58 61.03 -29.19
N GLY A 361 36.93 62.08 -28.50
CA GLY A 361 38.09 62.23 -27.63
C GLY A 361 37.72 62.38 -26.16
N LEU A 362 38.55 61.85 -25.27
CA LEU A 362 38.36 61.91 -23.81
C LEU A 362 39.46 62.84 -23.23
N ASP A 363 39.05 63.92 -22.60
CA ASP A 363 39.91 64.85 -21.87
C ASP A 363 39.90 64.52 -20.39
N LEU A 364 41.05 64.25 -19.80
CA LEU A 364 41.23 63.82 -18.43
C LEU A 364 42.09 64.82 -17.67
N LYS A 365 41.63 65.23 -16.47
CA LYS A 365 42.43 65.97 -15.52
C LYS A 365 42.74 65.03 -14.34
N LEU A 366 44.00 64.70 -14.15
CA LEU A 366 44.50 63.80 -13.14
C LEU A 366 45.39 64.52 -12.14
N LYS A 367 45.33 64.13 -10.89
CA LYS A 367 46.23 64.54 -9.84
C LYS A 367 47.00 63.34 -9.32
N ALA A 368 48.32 63.41 -9.38
CA ALA A 368 49.24 62.38 -8.94
C ALA A 368 50.26 62.92 -7.90
N GLY A 369 50.86 62.05 -7.15
CA GLY A 369 51.88 62.41 -6.16
C GLY A 369 53.17 62.96 -6.78
N ASP A 370 53.52 62.49 -7.97
CA ASP A 370 54.74 62.78 -8.71
C ASP A 370 54.49 62.80 -10.24
N ALA A 371 55.44 63.40 -10.99
CA ALA A 371 55.40 63.48 -12.45
C ALA A 371 55.55 62.09 -13.12
N GLU A 372 56.29 61.16 -12.47
CA GLU A 372 56.55 59.82 -12.99
C GLU A 372 55.29 58.96 -13.00
N SER A 373 54.38 59.16 -12.05
CA SER A 373 53.08 58.47 -12.02
C SER A 373 52.18 58.94 -13.17
N LEU A 374 52.18 60.18 -13.58
CA LEU A 374 51.45 60.69 -14.74
C LEU A 374 52.00 60.09 -16.04
N GLU A 375 53.31 59.98 -16.19
CA GLU A 375 53.94 59.41 -17.36
C GLU A 375 53.65 57.91 -17.47
N ARG A 376 53.64 57.14 -16.35
CA ARG A 376 53.24 55.71 -16.31
C ARG A 376 51.79 55.52 -16.73
N ILE A 377 50.87 56.39 -16.32
CA ILE A 377 49.49 56.34 -16.77
C ILE A 377 49.38 56.65 -18.27
N ASN A 378 50.09 57.63 -18.77
CA ASN A 378 50.14 57.95 -20.17
C ASN A 378 50.69 56.80 -21.02
N GLN A 379 51.73 56.12 -20.56
CA GLN A 379 52.29 54.95 -21.19
C GLN A 379 51.40 53.74 -21.16
N ALA A 380 50.71 53.49 -20.05
CA ALA A 380 49.69 52.42 -19.90
C ALA A 380 48.48 52.60 -20.83
N LEU A 381 48.05 53.86 -21.04
CA LEU A 381 46.97 54.16 -21.98
C LEU A 381 47.42 53.97 -23.45
N ARG A 382 48.68 54.29 -23.76
CA ARG A 382 49.28 54.04 -25.12
C ARG A 382 49.42 52.55 -25.37
N SER A 383 49.86 51.75 -24.41
CA SER A 383 49.99 50.30 -24.57
C SER A 383 48.65 49.58 -24.79
N ASN A 384 47.55 50.17 -24.31
CA ASN A 384 46.19 49.68 -24.53
C ASN A 384 45.55 50.19 -25.84
N GLY A 385 46.36 50.74 -26.77
CA GLY A 385 45.94 51.06 -28.14
C GLY A 385 45.28 52.45 -28.26
N TRP A 386 45.43 53.32 -27.26
CA TRP A 386 44.93 54.72 -27.30
C TRP A 386 46.05 55.68 -27.62
N GLN A 387 45.75 56.67 -28.40
CA GLN A 387 46.62 57.84 -28.54
C GLN A 387 46.41 58.78 -27.37
N ALA A 388 47.32 58.71 -26.39
CA ALA A 388 47.29 59.53 -25.21
C ALA A 388 48.41 60.57 -25.30
N GLU A 389 48.02 61.85 -25.08
CA GLU A 389 48.95 62.94 -25.12
C GLU A 389 48.81 63.81 -23.83
N LEU A 390 49.93 64.00 -23.16
CA LEU A 390 50.00 64.84 -21.98
C LEU A 390 50.13 66.32 -22.44
N THR A 391 49.05 67.08 -22.33
CA THR A 391 48.96 68.40 -22.88
C THR A 391 49.48 69.49 -21.89
N SER A 392 49.41 69.25 -20.60
CA SER A 392 49.97 70.12 -19.58
C SER A 392 50.24 69.37 -18.31
N GLY A 393 51.36 69.62 -17.63
CA GLY A 393 51.67 69.11 -16.29
C GLY A 393 52.44 70.22 -15.52
N GLY A 394 52.04 70.37 -14.24
CA GLY A 394 52.68 71.34 -13.38
C GLY A 394 52.55 70.98 -11.89
N ALA A 395 53.50 71.46 -11.07
CA ALA A 395 53.49 71.31 -9.65
C ALA A 395 52.37 72.14 -9.02
N ALA A 396 51.46 71.53 -8.25
CA ALA A 396 50.38 72.15 -7.51
C ALA A 396 50.68 72.04 -5.98
N ALA A 397 50.08 72.87 -5.19
CA ALA A 397 50.32 72.98 -3.75
C ALA A 397 50.24 71.66 -2.95
N SER A 398 49.71 70.59 -3.56
CA SER A 398 49.57 69.25 -2.92
C SER A 398 49.74 68.07 -3.92
N GLY A 399 50.75 68.12 -4.81
CA GLY A 399 51.07 67.07 -5.80
C GLY A 399 51.26 67.62 -7.20
N TYR A 400 51.25 66.75 -8.18
CA TYR A 400 51.39 67.11 -9.62
C TYR A 400 50.06 66.97 -10.32
N GLU A 401 49.60 67.97 -11.06
CA GLU A 401 48.42 67.97 -11.88
C GLU A 401 48.79 67.86 -13.37
N GLY A 402 48.10 66.93 -14.08
CA GLY A 402 48.31 66.74 -15.51
C GLY A 402 47.00 66.62 -16.28
N ARG A 403 47.00 67.06 -17.50
CA ARG A 403 45.87 66.89 -18.44
C ARG A 403 46.26 65.99 -19.56
N ILE A 404 45.54 64.89 -19.73
CA ILE A 404 45.78 63.90 -20.76
C ILE A 404 44.60 63.85 -21.73
N GLN A 405 44.86 64.01 -22.98
CA GLN A 405 43.88 63.81 -24.06
C GLN A 405 44.02 62.43 -24.65
N LEU A 406 42.88 61.70 -24.72
CA LEU A 406 42.83 60.41 -25.31
C LEU A 406 42.00 60.46 -26.59
N ARG A 407 42.60 59.89 -27.69
CA ARG A 407 41.87 59.66 -28.91
C ARG A 407 42.09 58.23 -29.34
N ARG A 408 41.10 57.61 -30.00
CA ARG A 408 41.23 56.27 -30.54
C ARG A 408 42.18 56.35 -31.77
N GLY A 409 43.24 55.58 -31.73
CA GLY A 409 44.17 55.46 -32.89
C GLY A 409 43.40 55.03 -34.14
N GLY A 410 43.11 55.91 -35.03
CA GLY A 410 42.49 55.56 -36.29
C GLY A 410 43.51 54.78 -37.15
N ALA A 411 43.11 53.64 -37.71
CA ALA A 411 43.84 52.97 -38.75
C ALA A 411 43.96 53.96 -39.94
N ALA A 412 45.18 54.21 -40.36
CA ALA A 412 45.47 55.01 -41.58
C ALA A 412 44.65 54.46 -42.76
N PRO A 413 44.08 55.33 -43.63
CA PRO A 413 43.41 54.84 -44.82
C PRO A 413 44.48 54.22 -45.74
N ARG A 414 44.31 52.90 -46.00
CA ARG A 414 45.05 52.27 -47.12
C ARG A 414 44.54 52.85 -48.41
N ALA A 415 45.41 53.59 -49.08
CA ALA A 415 45.23 53.92 -50.46
C ALA A 415 45.28 52.62 -51.31
N HIS A 416 44.18 52.31 -51.94
CA HIS A 416 44.02 51.89 -53.36
C HIS A 416 42.53 51.74 -53.64
#